data_7f599ea9e376d47c75258635456a99a4
#
_entry.id   7f599ea9e376d47c75258635456a99a4
#
_cell.length_a   1.000
_cell.length_b   1.000
_cell.length_c   1.000
_cell.angle_alpha   90.00
_cell.angle_beta   90.00
_cell.angle_gamma   90.00
#
_symmetry.space_group_name_H-M   'P 1'
#
loop_
_entity.id
_entity.type
_entity.pdbx_description
1 polymer ?
#
loop_
_entity_poly.entity_id
_entity_poly.type
_entity_poly.pdbx_seq_one_letter_code
_entity_poly.pdbx_strand_id
1 'polypeptide(L)'
;AAGDAYVEGAGTITATGSRGGSVDVLGERVAIKDQAVIDVSGASGGGSIRIGGDYQGKNPDVPNALRSYLGPDAQLRADALENGDGGRVIVWGDDQTKAYGSIRARGGAHGGNGGFVEVSGKHRLVFEADVDLRAPLGTLGTLLLDPDFIEIVNGGSDPASSGDEFTDVPASVSISPATLNAVAGNVMLQSDGDITFTDPVNLTTPGAGLTALAGNMLAVNAAITTSGGNILLYSAAPGAAGTGTNDSDAVYVSAPITSNGGTIELRAGSCDLGCDSVVINANVNAGAGTIILSGLGDVRQTALGLLTGGSLFADADSTITLNELGNNISGDVNLFTNIGTGGSSSVSFRNSAASFNLNGAVAKGNVSLDGTGSMTTDGAIQSATGNVSIAFVGGMNFGDDVSAAGTLSLVSSGGAITQAGGSSVTAGGNSILNAGSGDLLLGSAFNDLNNVAVTGAHITLRDANALNVTSRTQTANRNLYLQAAGTLSVPAQAIDTGTAQLSLLSGAGNLSTPGALSGSDLLLGGVGLTLAHNITASGTLNLAST
;
A
#
# COMPACT_ATOMS: atom_id res chain seq x y z
N ALA A 1 19.08 -10.74 -40.09
CA ALA A 1 19.90 -11.88 -40.54
C ALA A 1 19.01 -12.77 -41.40
N ALA A 2 19.46 -13.12 -42.58
CA ALA A 2 18.72 -14.03 -43.44
C ALA A 2 19.33 -15.46 -43.30
N GLY A 3 18.79 -16.26 -42.39
CA GLY A 3 19.20 -17.63 -42.18
C GLY A 3 19.04 -18.13 -40.76
N ASP A 4 19.04 -19.44 -40.61
CA ASP A 4 18.88 -20.11 -39.32
C ASP A 4 20.24 -20.30 -38.64
N ALA A 5 20.28 -20.23 -37.32
CA ALA A 5 21.45 -20.49 -36.49
C ALA A 5 21.16 -21.62 -35.51
N TYR A 6 22.00 -22.65 -35.52
CA TYR A 6 21.87 -23.82 -34.63
C TYR A 6 23.14 -24.01 -33.80
N VAL A 7 22.96 -24.28 -32.52
CA VAL A 7 23.97 -24.86 -31.64
C VAL A 7 23.41 -26.19 -31.15
N GLU A 8 24.00 -27.30 -31.57
CA GLU A 8 23.42 -28.63 -31.39
C GLU A 8 24.46 -29.71 -31.01
N GLY A 9 23.97 -30.89 -30.64
CA GLY A 9 24.79 -32.00 -30.17
C GLY A 9 25.30 -31.78 -28.75
N ALA A 10 26.48 -32.30 -28.42
CA ALA A 10 27.16 -32.09 -27.14
C ALA A 10 28.20 -30.95 -27.23
N GLY A 11 28.00 -30.00 -28.17
CA GLY A 11 28.90 -28.87 -28.39
C GLY A 11 28.92 -27.89 -27.23
N THR A 12 30.09 -27.35 -26.90
CA THR A 12 30.25 -26.31 -25.89
C THR A 12 30.85 -25.05 -26.48
N ILE A 13 30.18 -23.91 -26.31
CA ILE A 13 30.71 -22.59 -26.61
C ILE A 13 31.11 -21.94 -25.31
N THR A 14 32.38 -21.52 -25.18
CA THR A 14 32.88 -20.91 -23.94
C THR A 14 33.50 -19.54 -24.18
N ALA A 15 33.14 -18.58 -23.35
CA ALA A 15 33.81 -17.29 -23.22
C ALA A 15 34.03 -16.97 -21.72
N THR A 16 34.70 -17.92 -21.03
CA THR A 16 34.97 -17.87 -19.58
C THR A 16 36.31 -17.17 -19.31
N GLY A 17 36.51 -16.68 -18.06
CA GLY A 17 37.74 -16.04 -17.66
C GLY A 17 37.69 -15.48 -16.24
N SER A 18 38.52 -14.49 -15.92
CA SER A 18 38.38 -13.73 -14.68
C SER A 18 37.03 -13.02 -14.65
N ARG A 19 36.61 -12.47 -15.76
CA ARG A 19 35.24 -12.04 -16.05
C ARG A 19 34.72 -12.83 -17.25
N GLY A 20 33.45 -13.17 -17.23
CA GLY A 20 32.79 -13.79 -18.37
C GLY A 20 32.77 -12.87 -19.60
N GLY A 21 32.90 -13.44 -20.78
CA GLY A 21 32.83 -12.72 -22.06
C GLY A 21 31.40 -12.59 -22.59
N SER A 22 31.26 -12.52 -23.92
CA SER A 22 29.96 -12.39 -24.58
C SER A 22 29.84 -13.47 -25.68
N VAL A 23 28.65 -14.07 -25.78
CA VAL A 23 28.28 -14.97 -26.86
C VAL A 23 26.92 -14.51 -27.41
N ASP A 24 26.89 -14.27 -28.72
CA ASP A 24 25.69 -13.90 -29.45
C ASP A 24 25.39 -14.99 -30.50
N VAL A 25 24.19 -15.57 -30.44
CA VAL A 25 23.68 -16.49 -31.45
C VAL A 25 22.46 -15.84 -32.11
N LEU A 26 22.67 -15.29 -33.29
CA LEU A 26 21.70 -14.46 -34.00
C LEU A 26 21.39 -15.06 -35.38
N GLY A 27 20.11 -15.01 -35.75
CA GLY A 27 19.61 -15.54 -37.02
C GLY A 27 18.13 -15.19 -37.18
N GLU A 28 17.52 -15.60 -38.30
CA GLU A 28 16.07 -15.48 -38.47
C GLU A 28 15.32 -16.47 -37.57
N ARG A 29 15.85 -17.69 -37.43
CA ARG A 29 15.45 -18.69 -36.45
C ARG A 29 16.69 -19.19 -35.72
N VAL A 30 16.60 -19.26 -34.38
CA VAL A 30 17.74 -19.66 -33.55
C VAL A 30 17.35 -20.82 -32.64
N ALA A 31 18.16 -21.91 -32.67
CA ALA A 31 17.94 -23.06 -31.79
C ALA A 31 19.22 -23.45 -31.06
N ILE A 32 19.12 -23.56 -29.75
CA ILE A 32 20.11 -24.19 -28.86
C ILE A 32 19.48 -25.51 -28.41
N LYS A 33 19.99 -26.65 -28.83
CA LYS A 33 19.32 -27.94 -28.64
C LYS A 33 20.25 -29.06 -28.24
N ASP A 34 19.67 -30.22 -28.02
CA ASP A 34 20.35 -31.41 -27.50
C ASP A 34 21.06 -31.06 -26.16
N GLN A 35 22.31 -31.50 -25.99
CA GLN A 35 23.13 -31.23 -24.81
C GLN A 35 24.08 -30.03 -24.98
N ALA A 36 23.73 -29.09 -25.87
CA ALA A 36 24.55 -27.91 -26.12
C ALA A 36 24.71 -27.01 -24.87
N VAL A 37 25.93 -26.53 -24.64
CA VAL A 37 26.25 -25.64 -23.52
C VAL A 37 26.83 -24.36 -24.06
N ILE A 38 26.30 -23.23 -23.60
CA ILE A 38 26.91 -21.90 -23.75
C ILE A 38 27.31 -21.42 -22.36
N ASP A 39 28.61 -21.21 -22.15
CA ASP A 39 29.16 -20.83 -20.84
C ASP A 39 30.00 -19.56 -20.95
N VAL A 40 29.51 -18.50 -20.33
CA VAL A 40 30.17 -17.22 -20.17
C VAL A 40 30.40 -16.89 -18.68
N SER A 41 30.57 -17.92 -17.85
CA SER A 41 30.86 -17.71 -16.42
C SER A 41 32.25 -17.11 -16.22
N GLY A 42 32.43 -16.38 -15.13
CA GLY A 42 33.72 -15.80 -14.77
C GLY A 42 33.97 -15.80 -13.26
N ALA A 43 35.24 -15.80 -12.85
CA ALA A 43 35.60 -15.81 -11.42
C ALA A 43 35.07 -14.58 -10.69
N SER A 44 35.16 -13.38 -11.31
CA SER A 44 34.78 -12.09 -10.71
C SER A 44 33.57 -11.40 -11.35
N GLY A 45 32.72 -12.17 -12.02
CA GLY A 45 31.45 -11.73 -12.63
C GLY A 45 31.09 -12.55 -13.86
N GLY A 46 29.81 -12.84 -14.03
CA GLY A 46 29.24 -13.49 -15.20
C GLY A 46 29.33 -12.60 -16.45
N GLY A 47 29.25 -13.22 -17.64
CA GLY A 47 29.25 -12.54 -18.93
C GLY A 47 27.84 -12.31 -19.49
N SER A 48 27.74 -12.20 -20.81
CA SER A 48 26.48 -11.95 -21.52
C SER A 48 26.22 -13.01 -22.59
N ILE A 49 25.00 -13.55 -22.61
CA ILE A 49 24.50 -14.45 -23.66
C ILE A 49 23.29 -13.78 -24.31
N ARG A 50 23.28 -13.69 -25.64
CA ARG A 50 22.13 -13.25 -26.43
C ARG A 50 21.76 -14.31 -27.43
N ILE A 51 20.53 -14.80 -27.33
CA ILE A 51 19.96 -15.80 -28.25
C ILE A 51 18.76 -15.14 -28.94
N GLY A 52 18.88 -14.94 -30.26
CA GLY A 52 17.80 -14.41 -31.07
C GLY A 52 17.46 -12.92 -30.91
N GLY A 53 18.19 -12.17 -30.10
CA GLY A 53 17.94 -10.74 -29.93
C GLY A 53 18.56 -10.16 -28.68
N ASP A 54 18.24 -8.90 -28.37
CA ASP A 54 18.63 -8.21 -27.14
C ASP A 54 17.37 -7.82 -26.34
N TYR A 55 17.58 -7.14 -25.22
CA TYR A 55 16.55 -6.75 -24.24
C TYR A 55 15.28 -6.21 -24.89
N GLN A 56 14.16 -6.91 -24.68
CA GLN A 56 12.85 -6.58 -25.22
C GLN A 56 12.82 -6.40 -26.75
N GLY A 57 13.79 -6.96 -27.48
CA GLY A 57 13.92 -6.77 -28.92
C GLY A 57 14.11 -5.31 -29.36
N LYS A 58 14.44 -4.39 -28.45
CA LYS A 58 14.47 -2.93 -28.70
C LYS A 58 15.83 -2.39 -29.14
N ASN A 59 16.87 -3.21 -29.18
CA ASN A 59 18.19 -2.78 -29.60
C ASN A 59 18.32 -2.78 -31.14
N PRO A 60 18.38 -1.63 -31.82
CA PRO A 60 18.42 -1.58 -33.28
C PRO A 60 19.73 -2.10 -33.88
N ASP A 61 20.79 -2.23 -33.08
CA ASP A 61 22.10 -2.74 -33.53
C ASP A 61 22.17 -4.28 -33.47
N VAL A 62 21.18 -4.93 -32.87
CA VAL A 62 21.10 -6.38 -32.74
C VAL A 62 19.85 -6.89 -33.46
N PRO A 63 20.00 -7.67 -34.55
CA PRO A 63 18.83 -8.18 -35.27
C PRO A 63 18.07 -9.18 -34.41
N ASN A 64 16.74 -9.07 -34.40
CA ASN A 64 15.86 -10.01 -33.73
C ASN A 64 15.63 -11.26 -34.60
N ALA A 65 15.56 -12.42 -33.93
CA ALA A 65 15.05 -13.62 -34.53
C ALA A 65 13.52 -13.56 -34.62
N LEU A 66 12.95 -14.18 -35.65
CA LEU A 66 11.52 -14.42 -35.69
C LEU A 66 11.14 -15.49 -34.64
N ARG A 67 11.94 -16.54 -34.48
CA ARG A 67 11.71 -17.63 -33.53
C ARG A 67 12.99 -18.06 -32.82
N SER A 68 12.89 -18.29 -31.50
CA SER A 68 13.98 -18.82 -30.70
C SER A 68 13.57 -20.07 -29.92
N TYR A 69 14.49 -21.02 -29.83
CA TYR A 69 14.29 -22.31 -29.18
C TYR A 69 15.46 -22.66 -28.25
N LEU A 70 15.16 -22.97 -26.97
CA LEU A 70 16.10 -23.56 -26.01
C LEU A 70 15.59 -24.93 -25.60
N GLY A 71 16.23 -25.99 -26.09
CA GLY A 71 15.83 -27.39 -25.90
C GLY A 71 16.00 -27.87 -24.44
N PRO A 72 15.34 -28.98 -24.06
CA PRO A 72 15.26 -29.46 -22.68
C PRO A 72 16.61 -29.74 -22.00
N ASP A 73 17.59 -30.25 -22.75
CA ASP A 73 18.91 -30.61 -22.23
C ASP A 73 19.97 -29.51 -22.46
N ALA A 74 19.59 -28.40 -23.13
CA ALA A 74 20.47 -27.29 -23.41
C ALA A 74 20.72 -26.43 -22.16
N GLN A 75 21.92 -25.84 -22.04
CA GLN A 75 22.33 -25.10 -20.87
C GLN A 75 22.95 -23.75 -21.23
N LEU A 76 22.46 -22.68 -20.61
CA LEU A 76 23.02 -21.32 -20.66
C LEU A 76 23.59 -20.96 -19.28
N ARG A 77 24.88 -20.63 -19.24
CA ARG A 77 25.57 -20.34 -17.99
C ARG A 77 26.27 -18.97 -18.06
N ALA A 78 25.93 -18.09 -17.12
CA ALA A 78 26.52 -16.78 -16.96
C ALA A 78 26.80 -16.49 -15.46
N ASP A 79 27.32 -17.48 -14.76
CA ASP A 79 27.57 -17.38 -13.31
C ASP A 79 28.78 -16.51 -12.98
N ALA A 80 28.73 -15.76 -11.88
CA ALA A 80 29.92 -15.39 -11.13
C ALA A 80 30.31 -16.56 -10.22
N LEU A 81 31.58 -17.00 -10.25
CA LEU A 81 31.99 -18.21 -9.54
C LEU A 81 32.48 -17.91 -8.13
N GLU A 82 33.30 -16.85 -7.97
CA GLU A 82 33.93 -16.49 -6.69
C GLU A 82 33.32 -15.21 -6.12
N ASN A 83 33.49 -14.11 -6.83
CA ASN A 83 32.97 -12.78 -6.45
C ASN A 83 32.31 -12.11 -7.64
N GLY A 84 31.47 -11.10 -7.37
CA GLY A 84 30.81 -10.31 -8.40
C GLY A 84 29.42 -10.82 -8.77
N ASP A 85 28.74 -10.03 -9.57
CA ASP A 85 27.36 -10.29 -9.95
C ASP A 85 27.26 -11.37 -11.05
N GLY A 86 26.19 -12.11 -11.03
CA GLY A 86 25.77 -12.97 -12.14
C GLY A 86 25.63 -12.18 -13.44
N GLY A 87 25.75 -12.87 -14.58
CA GLY A 87 25.72 -12.24 -15.88
C GLY A 87 24.31 -11.96 -16.39
N ARG A 88 24.23 -11.74 -17.70
CA ARG A 88 22.99 -11.45 -18.40
C ARG A 88 22.72 -12.49 -19.48
N VAL A 89 21.50 -13.04 -19.50
CA VAL A 89 21.06 -13.98 -20.52
C VAL A 89 19.76 -13.48 -21.13
N ILE A 90 19.72 -13.35 -22.45
CA ILE A 90 18.53 -12.98 -23.23
C ILE A 90 18.19 -14.11 -24.20
N VAL A 91 16.93 -14.54 -24.20
CA VAL A 91 16.35 -15.44 -25.20
C VAL A 91 15.12 -14.74 -25.78
N TRP A 92 15.22 -14.27 -27.00
CA TRP A 92 14.21 -13.42 -27.64
C TRP A 92 13.74 -13.97 -28.98
N GLY A 93 12.44 -13.81 -29.28
CA GLY A 93 11.85 -14.05 -30.58
C GLY A 93 10.69 -13.09 -30.85
N ASP A 94 10.68 -12.42 -32.01
CA ASP A 94 9.62 -11.47 -32.36
C ASP A 94 8.25 -12.14 -32.56
N ASP A 95 8.20 -13.39 -33.02
CA ASP A 95 6.97 -14.18 -33.12
C ASP A 95 6.86 -15.15 -31.94
N GLN A 96 7.91 -15.97 -31.71
CA GLN A 96 7.82 -17.09 -30.78
C GLN A 96 9.14 -17.36 -30.07
N THR A 97 9.06 -17.63 -28.76
CA THR A 97 10.14 -18.25 -27.99
C THR A 97 9.63 -19.51 -27.29
N LYS A 98 10.36 -20.63 -27.42
CA LYS A 98 10.18 -21.84 -26.61
C LYS A 98 11.44 -22.09 -25.79
N ALA A 99 11.32 -22.17 -24.47
CA ALA A 99 12.45 -22.38 -23.56
C ALA A 99 12.14 -23.50 -22.56
N TYR A 100 12.90 -24.58 -22.63
CA TYR A 100 12.77 -25.78 -21.80
C TYR A 100 14.02 -26.06 -20.96
N GLY A 101 15.20 -25.65 -21.42
CA GLY A 101 16.50 -25.96 -20.85
C GLY A 101 16.81 -25.28 -19.53
N SER A 102 18.07 -25.32 -19.11
CA SER A 102 18.47 -24.66 -17.87
C SER A 102 19.23 -23.36 -18.14
N ILE A 103 18.94 -22.33 -17.35
CA ILE A 103 19.56 -21.01 -17.43
C ILE A 103 20.09 -20.62 -16.05
N ARG A 104 21.37 -20.28 -15.97
CA ARG A 104 21.97 -19.85 -14.70
C ARG A 104 22.74 -18.56 -14.87
N ALA A 105 22.50 -17.62 -13.92
CA ALA A 105 23.25 -16.38 -13.78
C ALA A 105 23.38 -16.04 -12.30
N ARG A 106 24.07 -16.90 -11.56
CA ARG A 106 24.21 -16.78 -10.09
C ARG A 106 25.28 -15.77 -9.71
N GLY A 107 25.05 -15.10 -8.56
CA GLY A 107 26.08 -14.29 -7.90
C GLY A 107 27.19 -15.14 -7.29
N GLY A 108 28.37 -14.55 -7.12
CA GLY A 108 29.57 -15.20 -6.63
C GLY A 108 29.44 -15.77 -5.21
N ALA A 109 30.13 -16.87 -4.95
CA ALA A 109 30.10 -17.58 -3.66
C ALA A 109 30.54 -16.71 -2.46
N HIS A 110 31.41 -15.73 -2.71
CA HIS A 110 31.97 -14.84 -1.69
C HIS A 110 31.43 -13.39 -1.76
N GLY A 111 30.48 -13.10 -2.66
CA GLY A 111 29.83 -11.79 -2.81
C GLY A 111 29.40 -11.48 -4.23
N GLY A 112 28.44 -10.57 -4.35
CA GLY A 112 27.80 -10.17 -5.59
C GLY A 112 26.33 -10.60 -5.65
N ASN A 113 25.56 -9.98 -6.54
CA ASN A 113 24.15 -10.23 -6.74
C ASN A 113 23.90 -11.29 -7.82
N GLY A 114 22.71 -11.87 -7.83
CA GLY A 114 22.23 -12.66 -8.95
C GLY A 114 22.10 -11.82 -10.23
N GLY A 115 22.19 -12.46 -11.39
CA GLY A 115 22.15 -11.80 -12.68
C GLY A 115 20.74 -11.52 -13.19
N PHE A 116 20.65 -11.26 -14.47
CA PHE A 116 19.40 -10.96 -15.16
C PHE A 116 19.17 -11.97 -16.29
N VAL A 117 17.99 -12.54 -16.32
CA VAL A 117 17.55 -13.43 -17.39
C VAL A 117 16.26 -12.90 -17.99
N GLU A 118 16.19 -12.81 -19.30
CA GLU A 118 14.97 -12.57 -20.05
C GLU A 118 14.69 -13.75 -20.97
N VAL A 119 13.46 -14.27 -20.90
CA VAL A 119 12.95 -15.25 -21.86
C VAL A 119 11.63 -14.72 -22.38
N SER A 120 11.64 -14.18 -23.59
CA SER A 120 10.49 -13.45 -24.14
C SER A 120 10.24 -13.83 -25.59
N GLY A 121 8.99 -14.11 -25.91
CA GLY A 121 8.49 -14.18 -27.27
C GLY A 121 7.37 -13.18 -27.39
N LYS A 122 7.55 -12.13 -28.20
CA LYS A 122 6.65 -10.99 -28.23
C LYS A 122 5.19 -11.42 -28.37
N HIS A 123 4.87 -12.30 -29.31
CA HIS A 123 3.50 -12.76 -29.51
C HIS A 123 3.21 -14.10 -28.84
N ARG A 124 4.23 -14.98 -28.71
CA ARG A 124 4.06 -16.35 -28.18
C ARG A 124 5.25 -16.77 -27.35
N LEU A 125 4.97 -17.24 -26.14
CA LEU A 125 5.98 -17.74 -25.22
C LEU A 125 5.56 -19.10 -24.66
N VAL A 126 6.46 -20.11 -24.79
CA VAL A 126 6.42 -21.34 -23.99
C VAL A 126 7.59 -21.26 -23.02
N PHE A 127 7.30 -21.25 -21.73
CA PHE A 127 8.32 -21.14 -20.68
C PHE A 127 8.22 -22.32 -19.71
N GLU A 128 9.20 -23.23 -19.81
CA GLU A 128 9.38 -24.39 -18.92
C GLU A 128 10.83 -24.53 -18.44
N ALA A 129 11.66 -23.51 -18.70
CA ALA A 129 13.07 -23.56 -18.34
C ALA A 129 13.28 -23.52 -16.82
N ASP A 130 14.30 -24.25 -16.35
CA ASP A 130 14.82 -24.14 -14.98
C ASP A 130 15.77 -22.95 -14.87
N VAL A 131 15.46 -21.99 -13.96
CA VAL A 131 16.20 -20.74 -13.81
C VAL A 131 16.75 -20.56 -12.41
N ASP A 132 18.10 -20.43 -12.31
CA ASP A 132 18.82 -20.22 -11.06
C ASP A 132 19.56 -18.87 -11.04
N LEU A 133 19.08 -17.93 -10.23
CA LEU A 133 19.58 -16.56 -10.09
C LEU A 133 19.98 -16.27 -8.63
N ARG A 134 20.28 -17.29 -7.86
CA ARG A 134 20.64 -17.14 -6.45
C ARG A 134 21.96 -16.40 -6.27
N ALA A 135 22.05 -15.68 -5.16
CA ALA A 135 23.27 -15.02 -4.70
C ALA A 135 23.47 -15.32 -3.21
N PRO A 136 24.46 -16.11 -2.82
CA PRO A 136 24.64 -16.53 -1.42
C PRO A 136 24.81 -15.37 -0.43
N LEU A 137 25.45 -14.28 -0.86
CA LEU A 137 25.76 -13.10 -0.04
C LEU A 137 25.26 -11.80 -0.65
N GLY A 138 24.38 -11.87 -1.66
CA GLY A 138 23.80 -10.71 -2.35
C GLY A 138 22.30 -10.81 -2.53
N THR A 139 21.74 -9.91 -3.29
CA THR A 139 20.33 -9.94 -3.69
C THR A 139 20.10 -10.96 -4.80
N LEU A 140 18.93 -11.59 -4.79
CA LEU A 140 18.51 -12.49 -5.86
C LEU A 140 18.47 -11.74 -7.21
N GLY A 141 18.84 -12.43 -8.28
CA GLY A 141 18.65 -11.92 -9.64
C GLY A 141 17.19 -11.96 -10.08
N THR A 142 16.93 -11.52 -11.31
CA THR A 142 15.57 -11.38 -11.84
C THR A 142 15.40 -12.13 -13.17
N LEU A 143 14.31 -12.90 -13.27
CA LEU A 143 13.78 -13.43 -14.50
C LEU A 143 12.68 -12.50 -15.01
N LEU A 144 12.78 -12.06 -16.26
CA LEU A 144 11.74 -11.31 -16.99
C LEU A 144 11.09 -12.23 -18.04
N LEU A 145 9.75 -12.23 -18.04
CA LEU A 145 8.91 -12.80 -19.08
C LEU A 145 8.01 -11.68 -19.63
N ASP A 146 8.13 -11.38 -20.95
CA ASP A 146 7.49 -10.18 -21.55
C ASP A 146 6.78 -10.52 -22.89
N PRO A 147 5.67 -11.29 -22.85
CA PRO A 147 4.79 -11.48 -24.02
C PRO A 147 3.60 -10.52 -24.02
N ASP A 148 2.89 -10.42 -25.16
CA ASP A 148 1.72 -9.55 -25.34
C ASP A 148 0.61 -9.79 -24.29
N PHE A 149 0.39 -11.05 -23.83
CA PHE A 149 -0.57 -11.45 -22.80
C PHE A 149 0.00 -12.51 -21.89
N ILE A 150 -0.42 -12.54 -20.63
CA ILE A 150 0.01 -13.58 -19.68
C ILE A 150 -1.19 -14.16 -18.93
N GLU A 151 -1.35 -15.48 -18.98
CA GLU A 151 -2.23 -16.23 -18.11
C GLU A 151 -1.41 -17.26 -17.32
N ILE A 152 -1.51 -17.22 -15.99
CA ILE A 152 -0.88 -18.20 -15.10
C ILE A 152 -1.92 -19.30 -14.80
N VAL A 153 -1.74 -20.48 -15.41
CA VAL A 153 -2.72 -21.57 -15.35
C VAL A 153 -2.03 -22.94 -15.38
N ASN A 154 -2.57 -23.91 -14.63
CA ASN A 154 -2.07 -25.29 -14.62
C ASN A 154 -2.18 -25.94 -16.00
N GLY A 155 -1.12 -26.60 -16.44
CA GLY A 155 -1.05 -27.19 -17.77
C GLY A 155 -0.94 -26.15 -18.88
N GLY A 156 -0.64 -24.91 -18.53
CA GLY A 156 -0.53 -23.78 -19.46
C GLY A 156 0.70 -23.79 -20.35
N SER A 157 1.57 -24.77 -20.24
CA SER A 157 2.76 -24.89 -21.08
C SER A 157 2.62 -26.03 -22.08
N ASP A 158 3.33 -25.90 -23.17
CA ASP A 158 3.39 -26.92 -24.23
C ASP A 158 4.62 -27.84 -23.98
N PRO A 159 4.44 -29.11 -23.57
CA PRO A 159 5.55 -29.96 -23.25
C PRO A 159 6.46 -30.18 -24.48
N ALA A 160 7.77 -30.19 -24.25
CA ALA A 160 8.75 -30.41 -25.32
C ALA A 160 8.56 -31.74 -25.99
N SER A 161 8.40 -31.75 -27.33
CA SER A 161 8.40 -32.93 -28.17
C SER A 161 9.57 -32.91 -29.14
N SER A 162 10.02 -34.08 -29.59
CA SER A 162 11.14 -34.18 -30.55
C SER A 162 10.75 -33.56 -31.90
N GLY A 163 11.57 -32.63 -32.40
CA GLY A 163 11.37 -31.96 -33.69
C GLY A 163 10.49 -30.71 -33.62
N ASP A 164 10.29 -30.18 -32.43
CA ASP A 164 9.33 -29.10 -32.15
C ASP A 164 9.95 -27.70 -32.11
N GLU A 165 11.19 -27.52 -32.62
CA GLU A 165 11.91 -26.25 -32.44
C GLU A 165 11.13 -25.03 -32.95
N PHE A 166 10.48 -25.14 -34.09
CA PHE A 166 9.82 -24.00 -34.74
C PHE A 166 8.37 -24.25 -35.15
N THR A 167 7.73 -25.29 -34.57
CA THR A 167 6.32 -25.58 -34.82
C THR A 167 5.41 -24.61 -34.16
N ASP A 168 4.14 -24.57 -34.55
CA ASP A 168 3.15 -23.68 -34.02
C ASP A 168 2.88 -23.95 -32.53
N VAL A 169 2.61 -22.89 -31.78
CA VAL A 169 2.18 -22.91 -30.39
C VAL A 169 0.71 -22.53 -30.29
N PRO A 170 0.06 -22.85 -29.17
CA PRO A 170 -1.29 -22.38 -28.86
C PRO A 170 -1.42 -20.87 -29.02
N ALA A 171 -2.61 -20.43 -29.37
CA ALA A 171 -2.91 -19.01 -29.63
C ALA A 171 -2.83 -18.11 -28.36
N SER A 172 -2.83 -18.70 -27.17
CA SER A 172 -2.74 -17.99 -25.88
C SER A 172 -1.40 -18.27 -25.20
N VAL A 173 -0.79 -17.25 -24.63
CA VAL A 173 0.39 -17.40 -23.77
C VAL A 173 -0.08 -17.77 -22.37
N SER A 174 0.14 -19.01 -22.00
CA SER A 174 -0.12 -19.50 -20.64
C SER A 174 1.16 -20.08 -20.04
N ILE A 175 1.40 -19.74 -18.77
CA ILE A 175 2.59 -20.13 -18.01
C ILE A 175 2.14 -21.00 -16.84
N SER A 176 2.80 -22.15 -16.66
CA SER A 176 2.52 -23.02 -15.52
C SER A 176 2.98 -22.39 -14.19
N PRO A 177 2.13 -22.35 -13.16
CA PRO A 177 2.56 -21.97 -11.82
C PRO A 177 3.74 -22.80 -11.32
N ALA A 178 3.80 -24.10 -11.68
CA ALA A 178 4.88 -24.99 -11.25
C ALA A 178 6.25 -24.49 -11.73
N THR A 179 6.34 -24.01 -12.97
CA THR A 179 7.57 -23.45 -13.53
C THR A 179 7.97 -22.16 -12.84
N LEU A 180 7.02 -21.23 -12.59
CA LEU A 180 7.31 -20.01 -11.84
C LEU A 180 7.76 -20.30 -10.42
N ASN A 181 7.13 -21.26 -9.74
CA ASN A 181 7.45 -21.66 -8.39
C ASN A 181 8.86 -22.29 -8.26
N ALA A 182 9.37 -22.86 -9.35
CA ALA A 182 10.71 -23.45 -9.40
C ALA A 182 11.82 -22.41 -9.61
N VAL A 183 11.50 -21.19 -10.04
CA VAL A 183 12.49 -20.12 -10.25
C VAL A 183 13.22 -19.81 -8.96
N ALA A 184 14.54 -19.95 -8.96
CA ALA A 184 15.38 -19.59 -7.83
C ALA A 184 15.87 -18.12 -7.98
N GLY A 185 14.94 -17.17 -7.93
CA GLY A 185 15.18 -15.74 -8.16
C GLY A 185 13.88 -14.94 -8.06
N ASN A 186 13.97 -13.63 -8.32
CA ASN A 186 12.79 -12.78 -8.48
C ASN A 186 12.13 -13.06 -9.84
N VAL A 187 10.81 -13.00 -9.88
CA VAL A 187 10.01 -13.15 -11.09
C VAL A 187 9.41 -11.80 -11.48
N MET A 188 9.63 -11.38 -12.71
CA MET A 188 9.00 -10.22 -13.33
C MET A 188 8.19 -10.68 -14.55
N LEU A 189 6.90 -10.45 -14.49
CA LEU A 189 5.96 -10.65 -15.59
C LEU A 189 5.63 -9.26 -16.15
N GLN A 190 5.83 -9.07 -17.43
CA GLN A 190 5.45 -7.84 -18.12
C GLN A 190 4.61 -8.21 -19.33
N SER A 191 3.58 -7.41 -19.61
CA SER A 191 2.66 -7.68 -20.72
C SER A 191 2.10 -6.37 -21.25
N ASP A 192 2.01 -6.23 -22.56
CA ASP A 192 1.30 -5.11 -23.18
C ASP A 192 -0.24 -5.20 -22.98
N GLY A 193 -0.77 -6.39 -22.69
CA GLY A 193 -2.17 -6.66 -22.41
C GLY A 193 -2.45 -6.95 -20.94
N ASP A 194 -3.35 -7.91 -20.72
CA ASP A 194 -3.76 -8.34 -19.38
C ASP A 194 -2.76 -9.33 -18.77
N ILE A 195 -2.71 -9.34 -17.43
CA ILE A 195 -2.08 -10.42 -16.65
C ILE A 195 -3.14 -11.04 -15.74
N THR A 196 -3.36 -12.37 -15.88
CA THR A 196 -4.34 -13.11 -15.08
C THR A 196 -3.69 -14.26 -14.33
N PHE A 197 -3.86 -14.29 -13.02
CA PHE A 197 -3.49 -15.43 -12.17
C PHE A 197 -4.71 -16.33 -11.98
N THR A 198 -4.86 -17.35 -12.82
CA THR A 198 -5.97 -18.32 -12.77
C THR A 198 -5.68 -19.45 -11.80
N ASP A 199 -4.40 -19.80 -11.59
CA ASP A 199 -3.94 -20.81 -10.65
C ASP A 199 -2.88 -20.27 -9.68
N PRO A 200 -2.69 -20.92 -8.49
CA PRO A 200 -1.88 -20.35 -7.42
C PRO A 200 -0.38 -20.26 -7.75
N VAL A 201 0.24 -19.13 -7.41
CA VAL A 201 1.70 -18.94 -7.45
C VAL A 201 2.25 -18.93 -6.02
N ASN A 202 3.30 -19.74 -5.78
CA ASN A 202 3.96 -19.85 -4.50
C ASN A 202 5.50 -19.82 -4.67
N LEU A 203 6.10 -18.63 -4.59
CA LEU A 203 7.55 -18.46 -4.67
C LEU A 203 8.18 -18.85 -3.33
N THR A 204 8.79 -20.04 -3.29
CA THR A 204 9.35 -20.62 -2.06
C THR A 204 10.80 -20.20 -1.78
N THR A 205 11.51 -19.68 -2.78
CA THR A 205 12.87 -19.15 -2.58
C THR A 205 12.84 -17.98 -1.60
N PRO A 206 13.56 -18.05 -0.45
CA PRO A 206 13.52 -16.98 0.55
C PRO A 206 13.89 -15.62 -0.03
N GLY A 207 13.05 -14.62 0.20
CA GLY A 207 13.21 -13.26 -0.32
C GLY A 207 12.88 -13.07 -1.79
N ALA A 208 12.50 -14.12 -2.53
CA ALA A 208 12.08 -13.98 -3.92
C ALA A 208 10.77 -13.20 -4.05
N GLY A 209 10.81 -12.14 -4.84
CA GLY A 209 9.67 -11.27 -5.11
C GLY A 209 8.97 -11.59 -6.44
N LEU A 210 7.72 -11.13 -6.54
CA LEU A 210 6.92 -11.16 -7.76
C LEU A 210 6.59 -9.74 -8.19
N THR A 211 6.91 -9.40 -9.42
CA THR A 211 6.47 -8.15 -10.06
C THR A 211 5.63 -8.51 -11.27
N ALA A 212 4.42 -7.98 -11.37
CA ALA A 212 3.56 -8.12 -12.53
C ALA A 212 3.13 -6.73 -13.04
N LEU A 213 3.52 -6.42 -14.28
CA LEU A 213 3.28 -5.14 -14.94
C LEU A 213 2.38 -5.39 -16.16
N ALA A 214 1.09 -5.13 -16.03
CA ALA A 214 0.12 -5.27 -17.10
C ALA A 214 -0.10 -3.93 -17.81
N GLY A 215 -0.18 -3.94 -19.12
CA GLY A 215 -0.56 -2.76 -19.91
C GLY A 215 -2.04 -2.39 -19.76
N ASN A 216 -2.87 -3.37 -19.44
CA ASN A 216 -4.30 -3.19 -19.16
C ASN A 216 -4.64 -3.74 -17.76
N MET A 217 -5.57 -4.68 -17.66
CA MET A 217 -6.08 -5.25 -16.40
C MET A 217 -5.09 -6.24 -15.76
N LEU A 218 -5.07 -6.26 -14.43
CA LEU A 218 -4.41 -7.30 -13.65
C LEU A 218 -5.43 -8.00 -12.74
N ALA A 219 -5.63 -9.32 -12.95
CA ALA A 219 -6.59 -10.11 -12.19
C ALA A 219 -5.93 -11.22 -11.37
N VAL A 220 -6.16 -11.21 -10.05
CA VAL A 220 -5.72 -12.26 -9.13
C VAL A 220 -6.92 -13.12 -8.76
N ASN A 221 -7.13 -14.21 -9.52
CA ASN A 221 -8.22 -15.18 -9.29
C ASN A 221 -7.77 -16.38 -8.47
N ALA A 222 -6.46 -16.54 -8.25
CA ALA A 222 -5.88 -17.58 -7.40
C ALA A 222 -4.79 -17.02 -6.50
N ALA A 223 -4.48 -17.73 -5.42
CA ALA A 223 -3.59 -17.23 -4.38
C ALA A 223 -2.17 -16.93 -4.88
N ILE A 224 -1.61 -15.82 -4.42
CA ILE A 224 -0.20 -15.46 -4.62
C ILE A 224 0.50 -15.46 -3.27
N THR A 225 1.60 -16.23 -3.16
CA THR A 225 2.39 -16.30 -1.93
C THR A 225 3.88 -16.15 -2.24
N THR A 226 4.59 -15.37 -1.41
CA THR A 226 6.06 -15.30 -1.42
C THR A 226 6.63 -15.63 -0.05
N SER A 227 7.92 -15.98 0.02
CA SER A 227 8.64 -16.28 1.25
C SER A 227 9.45 -15.06 1.73
N GLY A 228 8.74 -13.97 2.08
CA GLY A 228 9.35 -12.71 2.53
C GLY A 228 9.74 -11.76 1.40
N GLY A 229 9.57 -12.15 0.13
CA GLY A 229 9.80 -11.27 -1.02
C GLY A 229 8.63 -10.31 -1.26
N ASN A 230 8.94 -9.18 -1.88
CA ASN A 230 7.93 -8.18 -2.22
C ASN A 230 7.02 -8.64 -3.36
N ILE A 231 5.77 -8.17 -3.36
CA ILE A 231 4.81 -8.38 -4.43
C ILE A 231 4.40 -7.01 -4.97
N LEU A 232 4.65 -6.76 -6.26
CA LEU A 232 4.16 -5.58 -6.98
C LEU A 232 3.23 -6.04 -8.10
N LEU A 233 1.98 -5.57 -8.04
CA LEU A 233 0.97 -5.79 -9.07
C LEU A 233 0.52 -4.44 -9.61
N TYR A 234 0.80 -4.17 -10.89
CA TYR A 234 0.58 -2.86 -11.49
C TYR A 234 -0.20 -3.01 -12.81
N SER A 235 -1.42 -2.50 -12.86
CA SER A 235 -2.25 -2.38 -14.07
C SER A 235 -2.05 -1.03 -14.74
N ALA A 236 -2.19 -0.97 -16.07
CA ALA A 236 -1.85 0.19 -16.88
C ALA A 236 -0.44 0.74 -16.56
N ALA A 237 0.53 -0.17 -16.42
CA ALA A 237 1.88 0.16 -16.00
C ALA A 237 2.63 0.99 -17.07
N PRO A 238 3.38 2.04 -16.70
CA PRO A 238 4.20 2.78 -17.65
C PRO A 238 5.24 1.88 -18.32
N GLY A 239 5.30 1.92 -19.65
CA GLY A 239 6.25 1.12 -20.45
C GLY A 239 5.70 -0.22 -20.94
N ALA A 240 4.57 -0.69 -20.44
CA ALA A 240 3.71 -1.63 -21.12
C ALA A 240 2.89 -0.85 -22.17
N ALA A 241 2.84 -1.34 -23.42
CA ALA A 241 2.22 -0.58 -24.53
C ALA A 241 0.69 -0.68 -24.57
N GLY A 242 0.05 -0.97 -23.43
CA GLY A 242 -1.40 -1.07 -23.31
C GLY A 242 -2.12 0.21 -23.75
N THR A 243 -3.34 0.07 -24.17
CA THR A 243 -4.14 1.21 -24.68
C THR A 243 -4.67 2.15 -23.59
N GLY A 244 -4.59 1.73 -22.31
CA GLY A 244 -4.82 2.54 -21.10
C GLY A 244 -6.05 3.45 -21.07
N THR A 245 -7.10 3.09 -21.81
CA THR A 245 -8.27 3.97 -22.02
C THR A 245 -9.60 3.32 -21.63
N ASN A 246 -9.56 2.14 -21.00
CA ASN A 246 -10.77 1.42 -20.66
C ASN A 246 -11.07 1.47 -19.15
N ASP A 247 -12.34 1.58 -18.79
CA ASP A 247 -12.85 1.52 -17.39
C ASP A 247 -12.48 0.22 -16.64
N SER A 248 -11.75 -0.70 -17.28
CA SER A 248 -11.36 -2.01 -16.77
C SER A 248 -9.88 -2.13 -16.38
N ASP A 249 -9.08 -1.08 -16.49
CA ASP A 249 -7.63 -1.10 -16.25
C ASP A 249 -7.29 -1.09 -14.74
N ALA A 250 -7.89 -1.99 -13.99
CA ALA A 250 -7.77 -2.09 -12.54
C ALA A 250 -6.94 -3.29 -12.09
N VAL A 251 -6.54 -3.26 -10.82
CA VAL A 251 -6.04 -4.43 -10.09
C VAL A 251 -7.20 -5.06 -9.33
N TYR A 252 -7.62 -6.26 -9.74
CA TYR A 252 -8.67 -7.04 -9.08
C TYR A 252 -8.07 -8.16 -8.23
N VAL A 253 -8.24 -8.09 -6.91
CA VAL A 253 -7.79 -9.13 -5.98
C VAL A 253 -8.99 -9.97 -5.54
N SER A 254 -9.22 -11.09 -6.23
CA SER A 254 -10.32 -12.03 -5.95
C SER A 254 -9.86 -13.28 -5.19
N ALA A 255 -8.55 -13.44 -4.95
CA ALA A 255 -7.95 -14.50 -4.16
C ALA A 255 -6.84 -13.95 -3.25
N PRO A 256 -6.47 -14.67 -2.18
CA PRO A 256 -5.52 -14.15 -1.18
C PRO A 256 -4.13 -13.83 -1.75
N ILE A 257 -3.54 -12.73 -1.28
CA ILE A 257 -2.15 -12.36 -1.52
C ILE A 257 -1.41 -12.36 -0.18
N THR A 258 -0.25 -13.06 -0.10
CA THR A 258 0.55 -13.17 1.12
C THR A 258 2.04 -13.02 0.81
N SER A 259 2.70 -12.03 1.41
CA SER A 259 4.15 -11.81 1.23
C SER A 259 5.01 -12.37 2.36
N ASN A 260 4.44 -12.75 3.50
CA ASN A 260 5.17 -13.25 4.67
C ASN A 260 6.27 -12.28 5.18
N GLY A 261 5.98 -10.98 5.20
CA GLY A 261 6.87 -9.94 5.70
C GLY A 261 7.43 -9.00 4.63
N GLY A 262 7.29 -9.33 3.35
CA GLY A 262 7.59 -8.41 2.25
C GLY A 262 6.51 -7.35 2.05
N THR A 263 6.82 -6.31 1.31
CA THR A 263 5.85 -5.30 0.89
C THR A 263 4.89 -5.88 -0.15
N ILE A 264 3.60 -5.56 -0.03
CA ILE A 264 2.60 -5.79 -1.08
C ILE A 264 2.19 -4.44 -1.63
N GLU A 265 2.42 -4.23 -2.91
CA GLU A 265 2.07 -3.00 -3.61
C GLU A 265 1.09 -3.31 -4.75
N LEU A 266 -0.09 -2.70 -4.68
CA LEU A 266 -1.16 -2.80 -5.69
C LEU A 266 -1.35 -1.42 -6.30
N ARG A 267 -1.07 -1.26 -7.59
CA ARG A 267 -1.13 0.02 -8.30
C ARG A 267 -1.98 -0.06 -9.54
N ALA A 268 -2.71 1.02 -9.81
CA ALA A 268 -3.38 1.22 -11.10
C ALA A 268 -2.95 2.57 -11.69
N GLY A 269 -2.37 2.54 -12.89
CA GLY A 269 -1.71 3.70 -13.51
C GLY A 269 -2.58 4.53 -14.42
N SER A 270 -3.78 4.07 -14.77
CA SER A 270 -4.72 4.82 -15.62
C SER A 270 -6.15 4.48 -15.25
N CYS A 271 -7.00 5.49 -15.21
CA CYS A 271 -8.43 5.32 -14.99
C CYS A 271 -9.15 6.66 -15.21
N ASP A 272 -10.34 6.66 -15.77
CA ASP A 272 -11.22 7.82 -15.79
C ASP A 272 -11.81 8.09 -14.39
N LEU A 273 -12.17 9.33 -14.10
CA LEU A 273 -12.71 9.72 -12.79
C LEU A 273 -13.93 8.89 -12.39
N GLY A 274 -13.86 8.27 -11.21
CA GLY A 274 -14.96 7.48 -10.64
C GLY A 274 -14.96 5.99 -11.01
N CYS A 275 -13.90 5.49 -11.64
CA CYS A 275 -13.69 4.07 -11.87
C CYS A 275 -13.00 3.40 -10.67
N ASP A 276 -13.13 2.09 -10.57
CA ASP A 276 -12.37 1.28 -9.63
C ASP A 276 -10.92 1.13 -10.13
N SER A 277 -9.95 1.51 -9.33
CA SER A 277 -8.53 1.29 -9.62
C SER A 277 -7.98 0.06 -8.92
N VAL A 278 -8.17 -0.03 -7.60
CA VAL A 278 -7.75 -1.19 -6.81
C VAL A 278 -8.95 -1.75 -6.07
N VAL A 279 -9.31 -3.00 -6.39
CA VAL A 279 -10.48 -3.70 -5.82
C VAL A 279 -10.02 -4.92 -5.03
N ILE A 280 -10.25 -4.90 -3.72
CA ILE A 280 -9.81 -5.94 -2.80
C ILE A 280 -11.02 -6.77 -2.37
N ASN A 281 -11.22 -7.94 -3.01
CA ASN A 281 -12.30 -8.89 -2.70
C ASN A 281 -11.80 -10.10 -1.90
N ALA A 282 -10.48 -10.18 -1.61
CA ALA A 282 -9.87 -11.26 -0.83
C ALA A 282 -8.75 -10.72 0.04
N ASN A 283 -8.26 -11.51 0.99
CA ASN A 283 -7.29 -11.08 1.98
C ASN A 283 -5.94 -10.66 1.36
N VAL A 284 -5.41 -9.53 1.80
CA VAL A 284 -4.07 -9.05 1.50
C VAL A 284 -3.27 -9.03 2.80
N ASN A 285 -2.28 -9.91 2.92
CA ASN A 285 -1.52 -10.13 4.14
C ASN A 285 -0.02 -9.93 3.91
N ALA A 286 0.49 -8.80 4.37
CA ALA A 286 1.93 -8.49 4.33
C ALA A 286 2.68 -8.99 5.59
N GLY A 287 1.98 -9.55 6.59
CA GLY A 287 2.60 -9.90 7.87
C GLY A 287 3.11 -8.64 8.58
N ALA A 288 4.42 -8.55 8.82
CA ALA A 288 5.06 -7.35 9.35
C ALA A 288 5.42 -6.31 8.27
N GLY A 289 5.22 -6.62 7.00
CA GLY A 289 5.52 -5.75 5.87
C GLY A 289 4.48 -4.65 5.67
N THR A 290 4.71 -3.84 4.65
CA THR A 290 3.85 -2.71 4.29
C THR A 290 2.86 -3.12 3.19
N ILE A 291 1.64 -2.61 3.26
CA ILE A 291 0.67 -2.63 2.16
C ILE A 291 0.64 -1.23 1.54
N ILE A 292 0.82 -1.17 0.23
CA ILE A 292 0.74 0.06 -0.56
C ILE A 292 -0.38 -0.12 -1.57
N LEU A 293 -1.36 0.77 -1.54
CA LEU A 293 -2.50 0.80 -2.45
C LEU A 293 -2.51 2.15 -3.16
N SER A 294 -2.40 2.17 -4.48
CA SER A 294 -2.33 3.44 -5.22
C SER A 294 -3.15 3.36 -6.51
N GLY A 295 -3.95 4.37 -6.78
CA GLY A 295 -4.75 4.42 -8.00
C GLY A 295 -5.29 5.79 -8.37
N LEU A 296 -5.49 6.04 -9.67
CA LEU A 296 -6.10 7.27 -10.18
C LEU A 296 -7.64 7.29 -10.03
N GLY A 297 -8.28 6.17 -9.68
CA GLY A 297 -9.70 6.07 -9.34
C GLY A 297 -9.91 5.69 -7.87
N ASP A 298 -10.92 4.86 -7.60
CA ASP A 298 -11.25 4.39 -6.26
C ASP A 298 -10.32 3.26 -5.80
N VAL A 299 -9.88 3.33 -4.55
CA VAL A 299 -9.27 2.21 -3.82
C VAL A 299 -10.30 1.66 -2.85
N ARG A 300 -10.81 0.46 -3.12
CA ARG A 300 -11.90 -0.10 -2.34
C ARG A 300 -11.70 -1.56 -1.93
N GLN A 301 -12.28 -1.89 -0.82
CA GLN A 301 -12.34 -3.21 -0.21
C GLN A 301 -13.81 -3.68 -0.15
N THR A 302 -14.02 -4.96 -0.27
CA THR A 302 -15.33 -5.59 -0.03
C THR A 302 -15.29 -6.43 1.24
N ALA A 303 -16.46 -6.87 1.71
CA ALA A 303 -16.61 -7.66 2.95
C ALA A 303 -15.79 -8.97 3.00
N LEU A 304 -15.27 -9.44 1.89
CA LEU A 304 -14.46 -10.65 1.80
C LEU A 304 -12.95 -10.38 1.88
N GLY A 305 -12.51 -9.14 1.64
CA GLY A 305 -11.10 -8.78 1.60
C GLY A 305 -10.65 -8.13 2.92
N LEU A 306 -9.68 -8.68 3.62
CA LEU A 306 -9.10 -8.11 4.84
C LEU A 306 -7.64 -7.71 4.62
N LEU A 307 -7.24 -6.59 5.22
CA LEU A 307 -5.87 -6.09 5.20
C LEU A 307 -5.16 -6.47 6.51
N THR A 308 -4.03 -7.13 6.40
CA THR A 308 -3.14 -7.42 7.54
C THR A 308 -1.73 -6.97 7.21
N GLY A 309 -1.17 -6.07 8.02
CA GLY A 309 0.16 -5.52 7.75
C GLY A 309 0.80 -4.82 8.93
N GLY A 310 2.11 -4.60 8.82
CA GLY A 310 2.86 -3.73 9.72
C GLY A 310 2.48 -2.26 9.49
N SER A 311 2.37 -1.85 8.22
CA SER A 311 1.98 -0.48 7.84
C SER A 311 1.06 -0.49 6.62
N LEU A 312 0.32 0.59 6.42
CA LEU A 312 -0.55 0.85 5.27
C LEU A 312 -0.28 2.24 4.70
N PHE A 313 -0.08 2.30 3.39
CA PHE A 313 -0.14 3.53 2.62
C PHE A 313 -1.21 3.39 1.55
N ALA A 314 -2.23 4.23 1.56
CA ALA A 314 -3.28 4.26 0.55
C ALA A 314 -3.40 5.66 -0.05
N ASP A 315 -3.29 5.75 -1.36
CA ASP A 315 -3.39 6.97 -2.14
C ASP A 315 -4.34 6.78 -3.32
N ALA A 316 -5.32 7.66 -3.46
CA ALA A 316 -6.33 7.59 -4.52
C ALA A 316 -6.70 8.99 -5.02
N ASP A 317 -6.86 9.16 -6.33
CA ASP A 317 -7.39 10.43 -6.85
C ASP A 317 -8.88 10.61 -6.54
N SER A 318 -9.60 9.52 -6.26
CA SER A 318 -11.02 9.51 -5.90
C SER A 318 -11.20 9.06 -4.44
N THR A 319 -11.91 7.99 -4.18
CA THR A 319 -12.31 7.57 -2.83
C THR A 319 -11.48 6.40 -2.31
N ILE A 320 -11.13 6.44 -1.02
CA ILE A 320 -10.56 5.31 -0.28
C ILE A 320 -11.66 4.70 0.61
N THR A 321 -12.00 3.43 0.37
CA THR A 321 -12.97 2.67 1.19
C THR A 321 -12.35 1.37 1.66
N LEU A 322 -11.72 1.41 2.84
CA LEU A 322 -11.02 0.29 3.49
C LEU A 322 -11.62 0.07 4.88
N ASN A 323 -12.93 -0.19 4.95
CA ASN A 323 -13.72 -0.12 6.17
C ASN A 323 -14.21 -1.49 6.68
N GLU A 324 -13.55 -2.58 6.33
CA GLU A 324 -13.90 -3.90 6.82
C GLU A 324 -13.43 -4.15 8.26
N LEU A 325 -14.28 -4.80 9.06
CA LEU A 325 -14.12 -4.96 10.51
C LEU A 325 -12.87 -5.76 10.92
N GLY A 326 -12.35 -6.58 10.03
CA GLY A 326 -11.20 -7.45 10.32
C GLY A 326 -9.83 -6.88 9.90
N ASN A 327 -9.77 -5.66 9.37
CA ASN A 327 -8.48 -5.05 9.04
C ASN A 327 -7.61 -4.93 10.28
N ASN A 328 -6.33 -5.29 10.16
CA ASN A 328 -5.37 -5.30 11.25
C ASN A 328 -4.02 -4.74 10.80
N ILE A 329 -3.87 -3.42 10.94
CA ILE A 329 -2.64 -2.69 10.65
C ILE A 329 -2.07 -2.20 11.98
N SER A 330 -0.89 -2.69 12.36
CA SER A 330 -0.35 -2.50 13.70
C SER A 330 0.63 -1.31 13.85
N GLY A 331 1.08 -0.72 12.75
CA GLY A 331 2.01 0.42 12.73
C GLY A 331 1.40 1.63 12.03
N ASP A 332 2.19 2.22 11.13
CA ASP A 332 1.83 3.47 10.48
C ASP A 332 0.75 3.32 9.41
N VAL A 333 -0.21 4.24 9.43
CA VAL A 333 -1.29 4.34 8.43
C VAL A 333 -1.27 5.71 7.79
N ASN A 334 -1.32 5.74 6.46
CA ASN A 334 -1.38 6.95 5.64
C ASN A 334 -2.54 6.81 4.65
N LEU A 335 -3.45 7.78 4.62
CA LEU A 335 -4.66 7.76 3.80
C LEU A 335 -4.85 9.11 3.09
N PHE A 336 -4.55 9.17 1.81
CA PHE A 336 -4.61 10.41 1.06
C PHE A 336 -5.51 10.30 -0.15
N THR A 337 -6.40 11.29 -0.33
CA THR A 337 -7.12 11.46 -1.57
C THR A 337 -6.81 12.82 -2.19
N ASN A 338 -7.03 12.94 -3.50
CA ASN A 338 -6.80 14.20 -4.20
C ASN A 338 -7.78 15.27 -3.72
N ILE A 339 -7.28 16.35 -3.12
CA ILE A 339 -8.05 17.50 -2.67
C ILE A 339 -8.23 18.59 -3.75
N GLY A 340 -7.68 18.38 -4.95
CA GLY A 340 -7.70 19.32 -6.08
C GLY A 340 -9.07 19.45 -6.78
N THR A 341 -9.02 19.76 -8.04
CA THR A 341 -10.21 20.05 -8.87
C THR A 341 -10.89 18.77 -9.36
N GLY A 342 -12.08 18.46 -8.87
CA GLY A 342 -12.95 17.36 -9.36
C GLY A 342 -13.56 16.59 -8.18
N GLY A 343 -14.77 16.07 -8.30
CA GLY A 343 -15.45 15.17 -7.40
C GLY A 343 -15.44 15.47 -5.90
N SER A 344 -16.12 14.68 -5.11
CA SER A 344 -16.01 14.59 -3.65
C SER A 344 -15.24 13.32 -3.31
N SER A 345 -13.93 13.43 -3.11
CA SER A 345 -13.11 12.32 -2.65
C SER A 345 -13.27 12.13 -1.14
N SER A 346 -13.41 10.91 -0.67
CA SER A 346 -13.63 10.62 0.76
C SER A 346 -12.71 9.50 1.23
N VAL A 347 -12.40 9.49 2.52
CA VAL A 347 -11.65 8.42 3.18
C VAL A 347 -12.57 7.71 4.17
N SER A 348 -12.65 6.39 4.07
CA SER A 348 -13.29 5.52 5.05
C SER A 348 -12.35 4.37 5.39
N PHE A 349 -11.91 4.31 6.65
CA PHE A 349 -10.98 3.29 7.13
C PHE A 349 -11.40 2.74 8.48
N ARG A 350 -11.30 1.41 8.61
CA ARG A 350 -11.54 0.70 9.87
C ARG A 350 -10.34 -0.17 10.24
N ASN A 351 -9.97 -0.17 11.52
CA ASN A 351 -8.84 -0.96 12.01
C ASN A 351 -9.17 -1.66 13.33
N SER A 352 -8.86 -2.95 13.41
CA SER A 352 -9.04 -3.78 14.61
C SER A 352 -7.75 -3.97 15.42
N ALA A 353 -6.63 -3.44 14.98
CA ALA A 353 -5.36 -3.51 15.72
C ALA A 353 -5.51 -2.90 17.14
N ALA A 354 -4.80 -3.45 18.11
CA ALA A 354 -4.84 -2.97 19.49
C ALA A 354 -4.38 -1.51 19.62
N SER A 355 -3.41 -1.11 18.78
CA SER A 355 -2.97 0.28 18.62
C SER A 355 -2.34 0.47 17.25
N PHE A 356 -2.37 1.70 16.75
CA PHE A 356 -1.69 2.09 15.51
C PHE A 356 -1.41 3.59 15.51
N ASN A 357 -0.53 4.04 14.60
CA ASN A 357 -0.22 5.43 14.39
C ASN A 357 -0.79 5.92 13.05
N LEU A 358 -1.54 7.02 13.05
CA LEU A 358 -2.05 7.65 11.84
C LEU A 358 -1.13 8.81 11.44
N ASN A 359 -0.35 8.63 10.37
CA ASN A 359 0.53 9.66 9.82
C ASN A 359 -0.20 10.66 8.92
N GLY A 360 -1.51 10.51 8.77
CA GLY A 360 -2.39 11.44 8.09
C GLY A 360 -3.59 10.77 7.45
N ALA A 361 -4.71 11.51 7.42
CA ALA A 361 -5.92 11.17 6.67
C ALA A 361 -6.49 12.44 6.04
N VAL A 362 -6.32 12.60 4.73
CA VAL A 362 -6.68 13.84 4.02
C VAL A 362 -7.64 13.53 2.89
N ALA A 363 -8.77 14.22 2.89
CA ALA A 363 -9.78 14.11 1.84
C ALA A 363 -10.41 15.46 1.51
N LYS A 364 -10.93 15.60 0.29
CA LYS A 364 -11.78 16.74 -0.05
C LYS A 364 -13.15 16.63 0.62
N GLY A 365 -13.78 15.45 0.56
CA GLY A 365 -15.06 15.13 1.19
C GLY A 365 -14.89 14.63 2.64
N ASN A 366 -15.65 13.60 3.01
CA ASN A 366 -15.65 13.11 4.37
C ASN A 366 -14.42 12.28 4.72
N VAL A 367 -13.98 12.38 5.98
CA VAL A 367 -13.04 11.44 6.60
C VAL A 367 -13.75 10.66 7.70
N SER A 368 -13.80 9.34 7.58
CA SER A 368 -14.41 8.43 8.54
C SER A 368 -13.40 7.38 8.99
N LEU A 369 -13.02 7.41 10.25
CA LEU A 369 -12.05 6.49 10.84
C LEU A 369 -12.69 5.78 12.03
N ASP A 370 -12.68 4.45 12.08
CA ASP A 370 -13.19 3.74 13.24
C ASP A 370 -12.37 2.48 13.57
N GLY A 371 -12.53 1.96 14.78
CA GLY A 371 -11.84 0.75 15.19
C GLY A 371 -11.99 0.38 16.66
N THR A 372 -11.34 -0.72 17.02
CA THR A 372 -11.45 -1.30 18.36
C THR A 372 -10.29 -0.93 19.30
N GLY A 373 -9.15 -0.55 18.75
CA GLY A 373 -7.95 -0.22 19.52
C GLY A 373 -7.82 1.25 19.88
N SER A 374 -6.57 1.67 20.14
CA SER A 374 -6.19 3.06 20.35
C SER A 374 -5.52 3.66 19.12
N MET A 375 -5.68 4.94 18.91
CA MET A 375 -5.07 5.68 17.81
C MET A 375 -4.19 6.81 18.34
N THR A 376 -3.00 6.94 17.80
CA THR A 376 -2.18 8.16 17.91
C THR A 376 -2.07 8.81 16.54
N THR A 377 -1.86 10.12 16.46
CA THR A 377 -1.59 10.80 15.19
C THR A 377 -0.30 11.58 15.23
N ASP A 378 0.50 11.47 14.17
CA ASP A 378 1.68 12.29 13.92
C ASP A 378 1.50 13.16 12.66
N GLY A 379 0.35 13.07 11.99
CA GLY A 379 0.00 13.88 10.84
C GLY A 379 -1.46 14.29 10.84
N ALA A 380 -1.78 15.26 9.99
CA ALA A 380 -3.07 15.93 9.99
C ALA A 380 -4.24 15.03 9.57
N ILE A 381 -5.40 15.22 10.19
CA ILE A 381 -6.69 14.69 9.74
C ILE A 381 -7.49 15.86 9.16
N GLN A 382 -7.73 15.82 7.84
CA GLN A 382 -8.35 16.95 7.15
C GLN A 382 -9.49 16.52 6.21
N SER A 383 -10.63 17.18 6.38
CA SER A 383 -11.72 17.20 5.42
C SER A 383 -11.89 18.63 4.88
N ALA A 384 -11.59 18.85 3.60
CA ALA A 384 -11.58 20.20 3.02
C ALA A 384 -12.98 20.80 2.80
N THR A 385 -14.01 19.97 2.58
CA THR A 385 -15.40 20.42 2.34
C THR A 385 -16.45 19.61 3.11
N GLY A 386 -16.09 18.49 3.73
CA GLY A 386 -16.99 17.55 4.37
C GLY A 386 -16.82 17.48 5.90
N ASN A 387 -17.19 16.33 6.43
CA ASN A 387 -17.18 16.04 7.85
C ASN A 387 -15.98 15.17 8.23
N VAL A 388 -15.57 15.25 9.51
CA VAL A 388 -14.65 14.31 10.12
C VAL A 388 -15.38 13.51 11.19
N SER A 389 -15.33 12.18 11.10
CA SER A 389 -15.90 11.26 12.09
C SER A 389 -14.84 10.25 12.51
N ILE A 390 -14.48 10.24 13.78
CA ILE A 390 -13.47 9.35 14.36
C ILE A 390 -14.09 8.63 15.56
N ALA A 391 -14.13 7.29 15.51
CA ALA A 391 -14.76 6.48 16.55
C ALA A 391 -13.89 5.26 16.91
N PHE A 392 -13.32 5.24 18.12
CA PHE A 392 -12.51 4.13 18.63
C PHE A 392 -13.01 3.65 19.99
N VAL A 393 -12.81 2.37 20.29
CA VAL A 393 -13.11 1.85 21.63
C VAL A 393 -12.05 2.31 22.62
N GLY A 394 -10.78 2.30 22.22
CA GLY A 394 -9.64 2.79 22.99
C GLY A 394 -9.50 4.32 22.94
N GLY A 395 -8.39 4.80 23.47
CA GLY A 395 -8.08 6.24 23.50
C GLY A 395 -7.65 6.79 22.13
N MET A 396 -7.76 8.10 22.00
CA MET A 396 -7.25 8.86 20.86
C MET A 396 -6.30 9.94 21.35
N ASN A 397 -5.13 10.04 20.73
CA ASN A 397 -4.16 11.11 21.04
C ASN A 397 -3.79 11.85 19.75
N PHE A 398 -4.20 13.08 19.62
CA PHE A 398 -3.93 13.92 18.46
C PHE A 398 -2.60 14.68 18.64
N GLY A 399 -1.56 14.22 17.95
CA GLY A 399 -0.25 14.89 17.89
C GLY A 399 -0.20 16.02 16.87
N ASP A 400 -1.12 16.03 15.90
CA ASP A 400 -1.23 17.04 14.83
C ASP A 400 -2.69 17.52 14.68
N ASP A 401 -2.94 18.38 13.70
CA ASP A 401 -4.21 19.09 13.50
C ASP A 401 -5.34 18.14 13.05
N VAL A 402 -6.54 18.42 13.57
CA VAL A 402 -7.80 17.81 13.11
C VAL A 402 -8.70 18.92 12.58
N SER A 403 -9.05 18.88 11.29
CA SER A 403 -9.84 19.93 10.64
C SER A 403 -11.01 19.37 9.84
N ALA A 404 -12.22 19.81 10.18
CA ALA A 404 -13.46 19.53 9.45
C ALA A 404 -14.07 20.82 8.93
N ALA A 405 -14.24 20.98 7.62
CA ALA A 405 -15.02 22.11 7.10
C ALA A 405 -16.50 22.01 7.49
N GLY A 406 -17.03 20.81 7.65
CA GLY A 406 -18.38 20.52 8.15
C GLY A 406 -18.41 20.18 9.64
N THR A 407 -19.12 19.11 10.00
CA THR A 407 -19.25 18.64 11.38
C THR A 407 -18.05 17.78 11.82
N LEU A 408 -17.74 17.83 13.12
CA LEU A 408 -16.71 17.00 13.74
C LEU A 408 -17.32 16.05 14.77
N SER A 409 -16.98 14.78 14.70
CA SER A 409 -17.35 13.77 15.69
C SER A 409 -16.13 13.02 16.17
N LEU A 410 -15.75 13.17 17.44
CA LEU A 410 -14.70 12.41 18.09
C LEU A 410 -15.33 11.58 19.21
N VAL A 411 -15.33 10.25 19.07
CA VAL A 411 -15.99 9.34 20.00
C VAL A 411 -15.02 8.26 20.47
N SER A 412 -14.80 8.16 21.76
CA SER A 412 -14.14 7.03 22.42
C SER A 412 -15.10 6.36 23.38
N SER A 413 -15.24 5.03 23.33
CA SER A 413 -16.16 4.32 24.21
C SER A 413 -15.64 4.17 25.64
N GLY A 414 -14.34 4.27 25.88
CA GLY A 414 -13.77 4.04 27.21
C GLY A 414 -12.36 4.61 27.42
N GLY A 415 -11.70 5.09 26.36
CA GLY A 415 -10.38 5.70 26.45
C GLY A 415 -10.43 7.22 26.45
N ALA A 416 -9.32 7.86 26.83
CA ALA A 416 -9.22 9.31 26.80
C ALA A 416 -9.13 9.84 25.36
N ILE A 417 -9.63 11.05 25.15
CA ILE A 417 -9.39 11.87 23.97
C ILE A 417 -8.44 13.00 24.39
N THR A 418 -7.24 13.00 23.84
CA THR A 418 -6.16 13.92 24.21
C THR A 418 -5.57 14.63 22.98
N GLN A 419 -4.88 15.73 23.22
CA GLN A 419 -4.30 16.57 22.19
C GLN A 419 -2.93 17.09 22.63
N ALA A 420 -1.98 17.18 21.70
CA ALA A 420 -0.70 17.84 21.91
C ALA A 420 -0.89 19.38 22.02
N GLY A 421 -0.04 20.04 22.80
CA GLY A 421 -0.20 21.47 23.09
C GLY A 421 -0.05 22.42 21.90
N GLY A 422 0.51 21.95 20.79
CA GLY A 422 0.70 22.74 19.55
C GLY A 422 -0.29 22.44 18.44
N SER A 423 -1.06 21.34 18.56
CA SER A 423 -2.05 20.96 17.54
C SER A 423 -3.37 21.70 17.72
N SER A 424 -4.20 21.72 16.68
CA SER A 424 -5.53 22.31 16.68
C SER A 424 -6.63 21.29 16.38
N VAL A 425 -7.82 21.50 16.95
CA VAL A 425 -9.05 20.78 16.58
C VAL A 425 -10.06 21.82 16.12
N THR A 426 -10.42 21.79 14.83
CA THR A 426 -11.24 22.82 14.20
C THR A 426 -12.45 22.22 13.50
N ALA A 427 -13.59 22.93 13.56
CA ALA A 427 -14.82 22.52 12.90
C ALA A 427 -15.65 23.73 12.43
N GLY A 428 -16.02 23.75 11.17
CA GLY A 428 -16.94 24.76 10.64
C GLY A 428 -18.39 24.55 11.05
N GLY A 429 -18.78 23.31 11.41
CA GLY A 429 -20.11 22.93 11.86
C GLY A 429 -20.18 22.58 13.34
N ASN A 430 -21.21 21.80 13.71
CA ASN A 430 -21.38 21.32 15.08
C ASN A 430 -20.36 20.22 15.41
N SER A 431 -19.95 20.13 16.66
CA SER A 431 -18.99 19.15 17.15
C SER A 431 -19.57 18.25 18.25
N ILE A 432 -19.24 16.96 18.19
CA ILE A 432 -19.49 15.97 19.24
C ILE A 432 -18.13 15.46 19.72
N LEU A 433 -17.84 15.71 20.99
CA LEU A 433 -16.62 15.28 21.66
C LEU A 433 -17.00 14.36 22.81
N ASN A 434 -16.89 13.04 22.61
CA ASN A 434 -17.37 12.05 23.56
C ASN A 434 -16.26 11.07 23.92
N ALA A 435 -15.69 11.21 25.11
CA ALA A 435 -14.70 10.29 25.67
C ALA A 435 -15.34 9.16 26.52
N GLY A 436 -16.68 9.05 26.54
CA GLY A 436 -17.37 8.07 27.38
C GLY A 436 -17.03 8.23 28.85
N SER A 437 -16.44 7.20 29.46
CA SER A 437 -15.91 7.23 30.82
C SER A 437 -14.46 7.73 30.92
N GLY A 438 -13.79 7.99 29.80
CA GLY A 438 -12.43 8.52 29.72
C GLY A 438 -12.38 10.03 29.86
N ASP A 439 -11.17 10.59 29.89
CA ASP A 439 -10.96 12.03 29.98
C ASP A 439 -11.03 12.67 28.59
N LEU A 440 -11.60 13.85 28.49
CA LEU A 440 -11.61 14.73 27.32
C LEU A 440 -10.67 15.91 27.57
N LEU A 441 -9.48 15.87 26.99
CA LEU A 441 -8.40 16.81 27.25
C LEU A 441 -7.94 17.53 25.98
N LEU A 442 -8.73 18.49 25.48
CA LEU A 442 -8.43 19.32 24.31
C LEU A 442 -8.05 20.72 24.78
N GLY A 443 -6.86 20.84 25.37
CA GLY A 443 -6.37 22.04 26.06
C GLY A 443 -5.58 23.02 25.19
N SER A 444 -5.46 22.81 23.86
CA SER A 444 -4.78 23.75 22.99
C SER A 444 -5.58 25.05 22.82
N ALA A 445 -4.87 26.17 22.82
CA ALA A 445 -5.47 27.48 22.57
C ALA A 445 -5.79 27.75 21.09
N PHE A 446 -5.42 26.83 20.22
CA PHE A 446 -5.64 26.92 18.77
C PHE A 446 -6.89 26.18 18.29
N ASN A 447 -7.63 25.51 19.19
CA ASN A 447 -8.91 24.91 18.84
C ASN A 447 -9.92 25.98 18.41
N ASP A 448 -10.73 25.67 17.41
CA ASP A 448 -11.77 26.56 16.89
C ASP A 448 -13.05 25.73 16.64
N LEU A 449 -13.94 25.74 17.62
CA LEU A 449 -15.15 24.91 17.70
C LEU A 449 -16.37 25.82 17.98
N ASN A 450 -17.36 25.80 17.11
CA ASN A 450 -18.54 26.67 17.26
C ASN A 450 -19.54 26.16 18.32
N ASN A 451 -20.28 25.08 18.00
CA ASN A 451 -21.28 24.45 18.86
C ASN A 451 -20.80 23.06 19.25
N VAL A 452 -20.66 22.80 20.54
CA VAL A 452 -20.02 21.56 21.00
C VAL A 452 -20.90 20.83 22.02
N ALA A 453 -21.12 19.54 21.80
CA ALA A 453 -21.61 18.59 22.79
C ALA A 453 -20.40 17.85 23.40
N VAL A 454 -20.24 17.89 24.73
CA VAL A 454 -19.09 17.28 25.41
C VAL A 454 -19.50 16.17 26.37
N THR A 455 -18.76 15.06 26.37
CA THR A 455 -18.91 13.95 27.32
C THR A 455 -17.53 13.45 27.75
N GLY A 456 -17.34 13.26 29.06
CA GLY A 456 -16.08 12.72 29.60
C GLY A 456 -16.04 12.65 31.11
N ALA A 457 -14.99 12.10 31.66
CA ALA A 457 -14.71 12.14 33.09
C ALA A 457 -14.15 13.53 33.45
N HIS A 458 -12.84 13.77 33.37
CA HIS A 458 -12.30 15.12 33.36
C HIS A 458 -12.52 15.73 31.97
N ILE A 459 -12.98 16.98 31.96
CA ILE A 459 -13.18 17.73 30.72
C ILE A 459 -12.31 18.99 30.77
N THR A 460 -11.40 19.12 29.83
CA THR A 460 -10.63 20.31 29.54
C THR A 460 -10.83 20.69 28.09
N LEU A 461 -11.43 21.83 27.82
CA LEU A 461 -11.62 22.36 26.48
C LEU A 461 -11.24 23.82 26.44
N ARG A 462 -10.34 24.19 25.53
CA ARG A 462 -10.01 25.58 25.23
C ARG A 462 -10.38 25.88 23.79
N ASP A 463 -10.72 27.13 23.53
CA ASP A 463 -11.14 27.61 22.22
C ASP A 463 -10.52 28.97 21.91
N ALA A 464 -10.12 29.17 20.63
CA ALA A 464 -9.44 30.36 20.15
C ALA A 464 -10.37 31.57 19.98
N ASN A 465 -11.70 31.35 19.99
CA ASN A 465 -12.69 32.43 19.81
C ASN A 465 -13.90 32.24 20.76
N ALA A 466 -15.11 32.19 20.26
CA ALA A 466 -16.32 32.00 21.07
C ALA A 466 -16.72 30.51 21.09
N LEU A 467 -16.99 29.98 22.28
CA LEU A 467 -17.36 28.57 22.49
C LEU A 467 -18.80 28.49 23.02
N ASN A 468 -19.66 27.75 22.32
CA ASN A 468 -21.00 27.42 22.75
C ASN A 468 -21.13 25.92 23.10
N VAL A 469 -21.13 25.60 24.39
CA VAL A 469 -21.36 24.22 24.85
C VAL A 469 -22.86 23.95 24.87
N THR A 470 -23.37 23.17 23.95
CA THR A 470 -24.79 22.87 23.74
C THR A 470 -25.32 21.81 24.70
N SER A 471 -24.48 20.85 25.07
CA SER A 471 -24.78 19.83 26.07
C SER A 471 -23.51 19.34 26.77
N ARG A 472 -23.64 18.87 27.99
CA ARG A 472 -22.55 18.34 28.80
C ARG A 472 -22.99 17.07 29.53
N THR A 473 -22.21 15.99 29.42
CA THR A 473 -22.31 14.82 30.28
C THR A 473 -20.96 14.58 30.93
N GLN A 474 -20.90 14.56 32.25
CA GLN A 474 -19.66 14.44 33.00
C GLN A 474 -19.77 13.46 34.15
N THR A 475 -18.74 12.71 34.44
CA THR A 475 -18.63 11.86 35.62
C THR A 475 -18.56 12.72 36.87
N ALA A 476 -19.31 12.36 37.92
CA ALA A 476 -19.29 13.08 39.19
C ALA A 476 -17.89 13.14 39.83
N ASN A 477 -17.63 14.19 40.59
CA ASN A 477 -16.33 14.42 41.28
C ASN A 477 -15.12 14.45 40.32
N ARG A 478 -15.30 15.08 39.15
CA ARG A 478 -14.26 15.28 38.14
C ARG A 478 -14.17 16.74 37.73
N ASN A 479 -12.95 17.19 37.39
CA ASN A 479 -12.70 18.58 37.02
C ASN A 479 -13.39 18.94 35.69
N LEU A 480 -13.94 20.15 35.65
CA LEU A 480 -14.40 20.79 34.42
C LEU A 480 -13.63 22.10 34.22
N TYR A 481 -12.93 22.17 33.08
CA TYR A 481 -12.26 23.39 32.65
C TYR A 481 -12.71 23.73 31.22
N LEU A 482 -13.44 24.86 31.08
CA LEU A 482 -13.86 25.40 29.79
C LEU A 482 -13.32 26.82 29.66
N GLN A 483 -12.62 27.11 28.59
CA GLN A 483 -12.08 28.43 28.28
C GLN A 483 -12.33 28.79 26.82
N ALA A 484 -12.90 29.95 26.58
CA ALA A 484 -12.99 30.61 25.29
C ALA A 484 -12.17 31.90 25.29
N ALA A 485 -11.45 32.23 24.23
CA ALA A 485 -10.82 33.54 24.11
C ALA A 485 -11.86 34.64 23.87
N GLY A 486 -13.01 34.31 23.28
CA GLY A 486 -14.20 35.16 23.17
C GLY A 486 -15.25 34.86 24.23
N THR A 487 -16.51 34.80 23.84
CA THR A 487 -17.66 34.51 24.71
C THR A 487 -17.76 33.00 24.99
N LEU A 488 -17.93 32.61 26.25
CA LEU A 488 -18.26 31.25 26.66
C LEU A 488 -19.75 31.15 27.01
N SER A 489 -20.48 30.29 26.31
CA SER A 489 -21.86 29.91 26.62
C SER A 489 -21.91 28.47 27.12
N VAL A 490 -22.62 28.22 28.20
CA VAL A 490 -22.83 26.88 28.77
C VAL A 490 -24.31 26.52 28.82
N PRO A 491 -24.70 25.24 28.82
CA PRO A 491 -26.10 24.83 28.82
C PRO A 491 -26.83 25.22 30.11
N ALA A 492 -28.16 25.33 30.03
CA ALA A 492 -29.01 25.68 31.17
C ALA A 492 -29.05 24.61 32.29
N GLN A 493 -28.50 23.44 32.07
CA GLN A 493 -28.37 22.40 33.10
C GLN A 493 -27.46 22.87 34.25
N ALA A 494 -27.80 22.46 35.47
CA ALA A 494 -26.91 22.66 36.61
C ALA A 494 -25.54 21.97 36.35
N ILE A 495 -24.47 22.66 36.68
CA ILE A 495 -23.10 22.16 36.63
C ILE A 495 -22.67 21.83 38.04
N ASP A 496 -22.59 20.55 38.37
CA ASP A 496 -22.09 20.05 39.64
C ASP A 496 -20.82 19.20 39.40
N THR A 497 -19.70 19.68 39.93
CA THR A 497 -18.43 18.94 39.91
C THR A 497 -18.14 18.20 41.21
N GLY A 498 -19.08 18.26 42.18
CA GLY A 498 -18.96 17.60 43.48
C GLY A 498 -17.75 18.08 44.27
N THR A 499 -16.81 17.18 44.58
CA THR A 499 -15.55 17.49 45.28
C THR A 499 -14.43 17.99 44.36
N ALA A 500 -14.70 18.17 43.07
CA ALA A 500 -13.71 18.57 42.07
C ALA A 500 -13.84 20.07 41.69
N GLN A 501 -12.87 20.56 40.90
CA GLN A 501 -12.79 21.95 40.47
C GLN A 501 -13.69 22.23 39.28
N LEU A 502 -14.23 23.48 39.25
CA LEU A 502 -14.98 24.05 38.15
C LEU A 502 -14.30 25.34 37.69
N SER A 503 -13.88 25.41 36.43
CA SER A 503 -13.34 26.63 35.82
C SER A 503 -14.10 26.97 34.54
N LEU A 504 -14.72 28.15 34.50
CA LEU A 504 -15.39 28.68 33.31
C LEU A 504 -14.80 30.07 33.01
N LEU A 505 -14.09 30.19 31.89
CA LEU A 505 -13.32 31.38 31.55
C LEU A 505 -13.73 31.89 30.16
N SER A 506 -14.20 33.16 30.13
CA SER A 506 -14.50 33.90 28.90
C SER A 506 -13.49 35.06 28.78
N GLY A 507 -12.63 35.08 27.77
CA GLY A 507 -11.53 36.04 27.64
C GLY A 507 -12.03 37.46 27.31
N ALA A 508 -12.33 37.70 26.04
CA ALA A 508 -12.80 39.01 25.56
C ALA A 508 -14.33 39.16 25.59
N GLY A 509 -15.06 38.22 26.17
CA GLY A 509 -16.52 38.18 26.18
C GLY A 509 -17.13 38.03 27.57
N ASN A 510 -18.46 38.07 27.65
CA ASN A 510 -19.19 37.82 28.89
C ASN A 510 -19.31 36.32 29.16
N LEU A 511 -19.20 35.92 30.43
CA LEU A 511 -19.61 34.61 30.90
C LEU A 511 -21.06 34.67 31.37
N SER A 512 -21.93 33.87 30.77
CA SER A 512 -23.31 33.70 31.18
C SER A 512 -23.56 32.26 31.60
N THR A 513 -24.02 32.04 32.82
CA THR A 513 -24.34 30.70 33.35
C THR A 513 -25.82 30.65 33.70
N PRO A 514 -26.66 30.08 32.82
CA PRO A 514 -28.09 30.01 33.01
C PRO A 514 -28.53 28.91 34.00
N GLY A 515 -27.62 28.06 34.48
CA GLY A 515 -27.86 27.01 35.48
C GLY A 515 -27.11 27.23 36.78
N ALA A 516 -27.48 26.48 37.84
CA ALA A 516 -26.77 26.48 39.12
C ALA A 516 -25.36 25.87 38.98
N LEU A 517 -24.40 26.38 39.74
CA LEU A 517 -23.02 25.91 39.75
C LEU A 517 -22.63 25.39 41.14
N SER A 518 -22.04 24.20 41.22
CA SER A 518 -21.47 23.67 42.46
C SER A 518 -20.16 22.90 42.22
N GLY A 519 -19.27 22.90 43.20
CA GLY A 519 -17.98 22.22 43.17
C GLY A 519 -17.12 22.51 44.40
N SER A 520 -15.87 21.98 44.43
CA SER A 520 -14.93 22.34 45.52
C SER A 520 -14.41 23.75 45.33
N ASP A 521 -13.63 23.99 44.30
CA ASP A 521 -13.09 25.30 43.96
C ASP A 521 -13.70 25.77 42.64
N LEU A 522 -14.24 26.98 42.64
CA LEU A 522 -14.87 27.59 41.48
C LEU A 522 -14.04 28.78 41.00
N LEU A 523 -13.66 28.79 39.75
CA LEU A 523 -13.03 29.92 39.06
C LEU A 523 -13.92 30.36 37.91
N LEU A 524 -14.54 31.53 38.02
CA LEU A 524 -15.43 32.09 37.02
C LEU A 524 -14.87 33.43 36.56
N GLY A 525 -14.55 33.55 35.25
CA GLY A 525 -13.91 34.75 34.70
C GLY A 525 -14.54 35.23 33.40
N GLY A 526 -14.59 36.54 33.19
CA GLY A 526 -15.08 37.18 31.96
C GLY A 526 -15.08 38.68 32.03
N VAL A 527 -15.25 39.38 30.90
CA VAL A 527 -15.42 40.86 30.88
C VAL A 527 -16.64 41.28 31.70
N GLY A 528 -17.72 40.47 31.63
CA GLY A 528 -18.89 40.57 32.51
C GLY A 528 -19.35 39.20 32.94
N LEU A 529 -19.90 39.10 34.15
CA LEU A 529 -20.43 37.83 34.67
C LEU A 529 -21.94 37.96 34.87
N THR A 530 -22.71 37.09 34.22
CA THR A 530 -24.15 36.94 34.41
C THR A 530 -24.44 35.58 35.02
N LEU A 531 -24.69 35.56 36.34
CA LEU A 531 -24.86 34.33 37.13
C LEU A 531 -26.33 34.28 37.56
N ALA A 532 -27.15 33.50 36.82
CA ALA A 532 -28.60 33.53 36.96
C ALA A 532 -29.15 32.66 38.12
N HIS A 533 -28.33 31.77 38.70
CA HIS A 533 -28.73 30.80 39.71
C HIS A 533 -27.71 30.69 40.85
N ASN A 534 -28.00 29.82 41.81
CA ASN A 534 -27.14 29.62 42.99
C ASN A 534 -25.74 29.11 42.59
N ILE A 535 -24.74 29.64 43.30
CA ILE A 535 -23.36 29.19 43.21
C ILE A 535 -22.92 28.68 44.57
N THR A 536 -22.41 27.45 44.61
CA THR A 536 -21.97 26.82 45.86
C THR A 536 -20.54 26.28 45.70
N ALA A 537 -19.61 26.82 46.46
CA ALA A 537 -18.25 26.30 46.56
C ALA A 537 -18.03 25.72 47.97
N SER A 538 -17.51 24.49 48.07
CA SER A 538 -17.11 23.93 49.36
C SER A 538 -15.70 24.37 49.80
N GLY A 539 -14.90 24.89 48.88
CA GLY A 539 -13.59 25.48 49.07
C GLY A 539 -13.57 26.95 48.64
N THR A 540 -12.79 27.29 47.62
CA THR A 540 -12.59 28.67 47.15
C THR A 540 -13.58 29.03 46.03
N LEU A 541 -14.18 30.21 46.14
CA LEU A 541 -14.90 30.87 45.05
C LEU A 541 -14.10 32.09 44.56
N ASN A 542 -13.65 32.06 43.33
CA ASN A 542 -12.95 33.15 42.67
C ASN A 542 -13.81 33.69 41.51
N LEU A 543 -14.22 34.92 41.58
CA LEU A 543 -14.95 35.66 40.54
C LEU A 543 -14.03 36.73 39.98
N ALA A 544 -13.64 36.64 38.73
CA ALA A 544 -12.73 37.55 38.06
C ALA A 544 -13.45 38.26 36.90
N SER A 545 -13.59 39.57 36.98
CA SER A 545 -13.98 40.42 35.85
C SER A 545 -12.73 41.08 35.30
N THR A 546 -12.44 40.91 34.02
CA THR A 546 -11.22 41.42 33.34
C THR A 546 -11.53 42.68 32.54
#